data_c52f16236e72e1d5e67a37269e5d0e5d
#
_entry.id   c52f16236e72e1d5e67a37269e5d0e5d
#
_cell.length_a   1.000
_cell.length_b   1.000
_cell.length_c   1.000
_cell.angle_alpha   90.00
_cell.angle_beta   90.00
_cell.angle_gamma   90.00
#
_symmetry.space_group_name_H-M   'P 1'
#
loop_
_entity.id
_entity.type
_entity.pdbx_description
1 polymer ?
#
loop_
_entity_poly.entity_id
_entity_poly.type
_entity_poly.pdbx_seq_one_letter_code
_entity_poly.pdbx_strand_id
1 'polypeptide(L)'
;MKRNTIDIITLGCSKNLVDSEKLMRQLEANGYKVTHDSDKPQGEIAVINTCGFIGDAKEESINMILEFCQAKEEGKLKKLYVMGCLSERYLKELALEIPQVDKFYGKFNWNELLADLGKAYKSEFAIERTLTTPHHYAYLKISEGCDRKCSYCAIPIITGRHISRPMEEIIDEVKLLVSEGVKEFQIIAQELTYYGVDLYKSQKLPELIERIANVPGVEWIRLHLSLIHI
;
A
#
# COMPACT_ATOMS: atom_id res chain seq x y z
N MET A 1 7.71 24.92 -11.69
CA MET A 1 7.64 23.57 -11.09
C MET A 1 8.68 23.42 -10.00
N LYS A 2 8.28 22.85 -8.86
CA LYS A 2 9.20 22.60 -7.74
C LYS A 2 10.00 21.34 -8.05
N ARG A 3 11.34 21.42 -8.03
CA ARG A 3 12.21 20.24 -8.27
C ARG A 3 12.06 19.21 -7.13
N ASN A 4 12.15 17.92 -7.47
CA ASN A 4 12.10 16.78 -6.54
C ASN A 4 10.81 16.74 -5.69
N THR A 5 9.67 17.00 -6.30
CA THR A 5 8.37 16.90 -5.64
C THR A 5 7.53 15.79 -6.26
N ILE A 6 6.94 14.92 -5.44
CA ILE A 6 6.09 13.80 -5.86
C ILE A 6 4.76 13.88 -5.13
N ASP A 7 3.67 13.75 -5.88
CA ASP A 7 2.33 13.54 -5.34
C ASP A 7 2.03 12.03 -5.32
N ILE A 8 1.62 11.51 -4.19
CA ILE A 8 1.11 10.14 -4.03
C ILE A 8 -0.40 10.23 -3.84
N ILE A 9 -1.15 9.62 -4.73
CA ILE A 9 -2.60 9.50 -4.64
C ILE A 9 -2.95 8.05 -4.31
N THR A 10 -3.70 7.85 -3.24
CA THR A 10 -4.04 6.52 -2.74
C THR A 10 -5.51 6.25 -2.86
N LEU A 11 -5.88 5.29 -3.68
CA LEU A 11 -7.27 4.88 -3.88
C LEU A 11 -7.54 3.51 -3.26
N GLY A 12 -8.76 3.33 -2.78
CA GLY A 12 -9.28 2.04 -2.32
C GLY A 12 -9.10 1.80 -0.83
N CYS A 13 -8.40 0.74 -0.43
CA CYS A 13 -8.47 0.20 0.92
C CYS A 13 -7.24 0.52 1.80
N SER A 14 -7.37 0.25 3.10
CA SER A 14 -6.28 0.40 4.09
C SER A 14 -4.99 -0.34 3.74
N LYS A 15 -5.05 -1.42 2.95
CA LYS A 15 -3.84 -2.12 2.48
C LYS A 15 -3.06 -1.28 1.47
N ASN A 16 -3.77 -0.64 0.53
CA ASN A 16 -3.15 0.31 -0.39
C ASN A 16 -2.57 1.52 0.35
N LEU A 17 -3.25 1.98 1.41
CA LEU A 17 -2.74 3.08 2.24
C LEU A 17 -1.40 2.72 2.87
N VAL A 18 -1.29 1.56 3.51
CA VAL A 18 -0.01 1.08 4.08
C VAL A 18 1.08 0.98 3.01
N ASP A 19 0.74 0.53 1.80
CA ASP A 19 1.69 0.45 0.69
C ASP A 19 2.15 1.85 0.25
N SER A 20 1.24 2.82 0.17
CA SER A 20 1.58 4.21 -0.13
C SER A 20 2.43 4.86 0.96
N GLU A 21 2.11 4.65 2.24
CA GLU A 21 2.88 5.17 3.37
C GLU A 21 4.33 4.66 3.37
N LYS A 22 4.54 3.37 3.06
CA LYS A 22 5.87 2.80 2.89
C LYS A 22 6.61 3.39 1.68
N LEU A 23 5.92 3.54 0.55
CA LEU A 23 6.49 4.16 -0.64
C LEU A 23 6.88 5.63 -0.38
N MET A 24 6.01 6.40 0.30
CA MET A 24 6.32 7.79 0.67
C MET A 24 7.60 7.87 1.51
N ARG A 25 7.74 7.01 2.52
CA ARG A 25 8.96 6.98 3.34
C ARG A 25 10.22 6.68 2.52
N GLN A 26 10.13 5.75 1.57
CA GLN A 26 11.25 5.45 0.65
C GLN A 26 11.59 6.64 -0.25
N LEU A 27 10.59 7.35 -0.77
CA LEU A 27 10.79 8.53 -1.60
C LEU A 27 11.41 9.69 -0.80
N GLU A 28 10.94 9.94 0.42
CA GLU A 28 11.50 10.95 1.33
C GLU A 28 12.94 10.63 1.70
N ALA A 29 13.25 9.37 2.01
CA ALA A 29 14.61 8.90 2.26
C ALA A 29 15.54 9.09 1.05
N ASN A 30 15.00 9.15 -0.16
CA ASN A 30 15.69 9.42 -1.41
C ASN A 30 15.71 10.91 -1.80
N GLY A 31 15.27 11.81 -0.91
CA GLY A 31 15.36 13.26 -1.07
C GLY A 31 14.21 13.90 -1.86
N TYR A 32 13.10 13.20 -2.02
CA TYR A 32 11.88 13.80 -2.55
C TYR A 32 11.07 14.48 -1.46
N LYS A 33 10.43 15.58 -1.81
CA LYS A 33 9.33 16.13 -1.02
C LYS A 33 8.04 15.48 -1.49
N VAL A 34 7.39 14.74 -0.60
CA VAL A 34 6.17 14.01 -0.91
C VAL A 34 4.93 14.78 -0.42
N THR A 35 3.87 14.77 -1.23
CA THR A 35 2.52 15.23 -0.87
C THR A 35 1.57 14.05 -1.03
N HIS A 36 0.64 13.86 -0.11
CA HIS A 36 -0.33 12.76 -0.13
C HIS A 36 -1.75 13.30 -0.36
N ASP A 37 -2.50 12.61 -1.23
CA ASP A 37 -3.91 12.84 -1.54
C ASP A 37 -4.29 14.32 -1.76
N SER A 38 -3.47 15.03 -2.55
CA SER A 38 -3.80 16.40 -2.95
C SER A 38 -4.87 16.40 -4.05
N ASP A 39 -5.88 17.25 -3.91
CA ASP A 39 -6.98 17.43 -4.90
C ASP A 39 -6.49 17.82 -6.31
N LYS A 40 -5.29 18.34 -6.42
CA LYS A 40 -4.68 18.78 -7.67
C LYS A 40 -3.18 18.51 -7.67
N PRO A 41 -2.58 18.19 -8.82
CA PRO A 41 -1.15 18.00 -8.93
C PRO A 41 -0.36 19.20 -8.38
N GLN A 42 0.46 18.96 -7.37
CA GLN A 42 1.34 19.96 -6.76
C GLN A 42 2.81 19.65 -7.05
N GLY A 43 3.10 18.41 -7.36
CA GLY A 43 4.44 17.90 -7.65
C GLY A 43 4.80 17.96 -9.13
N GLU A 44 6.05 17.65 -9.40
CA GLU A 44 6.56 17.46 -10.76
C GLU A 44 6.25 16.03 -11.27
N ILE A 45 6.05 15.09 -10.36
CA ILE A 45 5.75 13.68 -10.61
C ILE A 45 4.49 13.31 -9.80
N ALA A 46 3.62 12.49 -10.37
CA ALA A 46 2.53 11.87 -9.65
C ALA A 46 2.62 10.35 -9.71
N VAL A 47 2.29 9.69 -8.62
CA VAL A 47 2.14 8.22 -8.53
C VAL A 47 0.75 7.93 -7.99
N ILE A 48 -0.07 7.23 -8.77
CA ILE A 48 -1.43 6.84 -8.37
C ILE A 48 -1.42 5.37 -7.98
N ASN A 49 -1.71 5.08 -6.72
CA ASN A 49 -1.89 3.72 -6.20
C ASN A 49 -3.38 3.35 -6.29
N THR A 50 -3.71 2.48 -7.22
CA THR A 50 -5.07 2.21 -7.70
C THR A 50 -5.74 1.02 -7.04
N CYS A 51 -7.08 1.04 -6.98
CA CYS A 51 -7.91 -0.09 -6.56
C CYS A 51 -8.53 -0.79 -7.77
N GLY A 52 -8.48 -2.13 -7.80
CA GLY A 52 -8.99 -2.95 -8.91
C GLY A 52 -10.01 -4.02 -8.48
N PHE A 53 -10.57 -3.92 -7.25
CA PHE A 53 -11.36 -4.99 -6.66
C PHE A 53 -12.82 -4.96 -7.11
N ILE A 54 -13.56 -3.87 -6.90
CA ILE A 54 -14.98 -3.71 -7.26
C ILE A 54 -15.15 -2.69 -8.40
N GLY A 55 -16.34 -2.70 -9.03
CA GLY A 55 -16.67 -1.83 -10.18
C GLY A 55 -16.41 -0.36 -9.90
N ASP A 56 -17.04 0.17 -8.87
CA ASP A 56 -16.97 1.59 -8.50
C ASP A 56 -15.53 2.05 -8.20
N ALA A 57 -14.75 1.23 -7.48
CA ALA A 57 -13.36 1.54 -7.17
C ALA A 57 -12.45 1.47 -8.42
N LYS A 58 -12.80 0.66 -9.43
CA LYS A 58 -12.10 0.66 -10.73
C LYS A 58 -12.42 1.94 -11.50
N GLU A 59 -13.68 2.33 -11.53
CA GLU A 59 -14.13 3.57 -12.19
C GLU A 59 -13.48 4.79 -11.55
N GLU A 60 -13.48 4.90 -10.23
CA GLU A 60 -12.77 5.93 -9.47
C GLU A 60 -11.29 5.98 -9.86
N SER A 61 -10.63 4.82 -9.90
CA SER A 61 -9.21 4.73 -10.27
C SER A 61 -8.94 5.20 -11.70
N ILE A 62 -9.79 4.80 -12.65
CA ILE A 62 -9.65 5.21 -14.05
C ILE A 62 -9.88 6.72 -14.19
N ASN A 63 -10.94 7.26 -13.56
CA ASN A 63 -11.24 8.69 -13.60
C ASN A 63 -10.09 9.52 -13.02
N MET A 64 -9.50 9.11 -11.91
CA MET A 64 -8.33 9.76 -11.33
C MET A 64 -7.13 9.73 -12.28
N ILE A 65 -6.86 8.59 -12.94
CA ILE A 65 -5.77 8.50 -13.92
C ILE A 65 -6.01 9.48 -15.07
N LEU A 66 -7.22 9.55 -15.61
CA LEU A 66 -7.56 10.45 -16.72
C LEU A 66 -7.45 11.92 -16.32
N GLU A 67 -7.85 12.29 -15.12
CA GLU A 67 -7.69 13.65 -14.58
C GLU A 67 -6.21 14.05 -14.51
N PHE A 68 -5.34 13.15 -14.04
CA PHE A 68 -3.90 13.39 -13.98
C PHE A 68 -3.23 13.36 -15.36
N CYS A 69 -3.76 12.60 -16.33
CA CYS A 69 -3.34 12.67 -17.73
C CYS A 69 -3.62 14.07 -18.31
N GLN A 70 -4.83 14.60 -18.09
CA GLN A 70 -5.18 15.96 -18.51
C GLN A 70 -4.25 17.00 -17.89
N ALA A 71 -4.01 16.89 -16.58
CA ALA A 71 -3.08 17.79 -15.89
C ALA A 71 -1.64 17.72 -16.44
N LYS A 72 -1.21 16.55 -16.91
CA LYS A 72 0.09 16.38 -17.58
C LYS A 72 0.10 17.04 -18.95
N GLU A 73 -0.95 16.91 -19.75
CA GLU A 73 -1.11 17.58 -21.05
C GLU A 73 -1.12 19.11 -20.90
N GLU A 74 -1.72 19.62 -19.83
CA GLU A 74 -1.71 21.03 -19.47
C GLU A 74 -0.33 21.51 -18.92
N GLY A 75 0.65 20.62 -18.82
CA GLY A 75 2.00 20.94 -18.33
C GLY A 75 2.10 21.16 -16.82
N LYS A 76 1.10 20.75 -16.03
CA LYS A 76 1.09 20.89 -14.58
C LYS A 76 1.95 19.84 -13.86
N LEU A 77 2.16 18.68 -14.49
CA LEU A 77 3.11 17.67 -14.05
C LEU A 77 3.93 17.13 -15.24
N LYS A 78 5.11 16.58 -14.96
CA LYS A 78 6.04 16.08 -15.97
C LYS A 78 5.89 14.58 -16.19
N LYS A 79 5.63 13.83 -15.12
CA LYS A 79 5.58 12.39 -15.13
C LYS A 79 4.39 11.87 -14.33
N LEU A 80 3.72 10.89 -14.92
CA LEU A 80 2.61 10.18 -14.30
C LEU A 80 2.91 8.69 -14.28
N TYR A 81 2.91 8.11 -13.08
CA TYR A 81 3.07 6.68 -12.83
C TYR A 81 1.82 6.12 -12.19
N VAL A 82 1.48 4.90 -12.54
CA VAL A 82 0.31 4.19 -11.98
C VAL A 82 0.75 2.84 -11.44
N MET A 83 0.29 2.48 -10.25
CA MET A 83 0.55 1.20 -9.60
C MET A 83 -0.68 0.70 -8.84
N GLY A 84 -0.58 -0.43 -8.18
CA GLY A 84 -1.63 -0.96 -7.32
C GLY A 84 -2.48 -2.06 -7.95
N CYS A 85 -3.63 -2.33 -7.34
CA CYS A 85 -4.45 -3.51 -7.67
C CYS A 85 -5.07 -3.46 -9.06
N LEU A 86 -5.48 -2.29 -9.55
CA LEU A 86 -6.01 -2.15 -10.90
C LEU A 86 -4.90 -2.38 -11.93
N SER A 87 -3.77 -1.73 -11.73
CA SER A 87 -2.61 -1.86 -12.59
C SER A 87 -2.08 -3.30 -12.62
N GLU A 88 -2.00 -3.99 -11.48
CA GLU A 88 -1.60 -5.40 -11.43
C GLU A 88 -2.51 -6.28 -12.29
N ARG A 89 -3.82 -6.04 -12.22
CA ARG A 89 -4.82 -6.89 -12.89
C ARG A 89 -4.93 -6.64 -14.39
N TYR A 90 -4.78 -5.39 -14.83
CA TYR A 90 -5.08 -4.93 -16.20
C TYR A 90 -3.92 -4.17 -16.85
N LEU A 91 -2.67 -4.51 -16.48
CA LEU A 91 -1.47 -3.78 -16.89
C LEU A 91 -1.36 -3.59 -18.40
N LYS A 92 -1.62 -4.65 -19.17
CA LYS A 92 -1.50 -4.63 -20.64
C LYS A 92 -2.59 -3.79 -21.28
N GLU A 93 -3.81 -3.94 -20.81
CA GLU A 93 -4.98 -3.21 -21.30
C GLU A 93 -4.84 -1.71 -21.00
N LEU A 94 -4.51 -1.37 -19.76
CA LEU A 94 -4.31 0.02 -19.35
C LEU A 94 -3.18 0.73 -20.13
N ALA A 95 -2.09 0.03 -20.38
CA ALA A 95 -0.97 0.58 -21.15
C ALA A 95 -1.34 0.87 -22.61
N LEU A 96 -2.28 0.11 -23.19
CA LEU A 96 -2.79 0.34 -24.53
C LEU A 96 -3.84 1.45 -24.57
N GLU A 97 -4.74 1.47 -23.59
CA GLU A 97 -5.89 2.39 -23.56
C GLU A 97 -5.52 3.80 -23.05
N ILE A 98 -4.50 3.92 -22.19
CA ILE A 98 -4.09 5.19 -21.59
C ILE A 98 -2.58 5.43 -21.82
N PRO A 99 -2.14 5.68 -23.06
CA PRO A 99 -0.73 5.85 -23.39
C PRO A 99 -0.09 7.14 -22.82
N GLN A 100 -0.89 8.04 -22.26
CA GLN A 100 -0.42 9.27 -21.60
C GLN A 100 0.31 9.00 -20.29
N VAL A 101 0.06 7.85 -19.64
CA VAL A 101 0.78 7.40 -18.46
C VAL A 101 2.20 7.00 -18.86
N ASP A 102 3.22 7.49 -18.15
CA ASP A 102 4.62 7.20 -18.51
C ASP A 102 4.97 5.71 -18.25
N LYS A 103 4.44 5.14 -17.19
CA LYS A 103 4.57 3.70 -16.92
C LYS A 103 3.54 3.19 -15.91
N PHE A 104 3.09 1.98 -16.15
CA PHE A 104 2.28 1.20 -15.22
C PHE A 104 3.16 0.18 -14.52
N TYR A 105 3.00 0.04 -13.21
CA TYR A 105 3.69 -0.94 -12.37
C TYR A 105 2.69 -1.89 -11.74
N GLY A 106 3.10 -3.12 -11.48
CA GLY A 106 2.37 -4.03 -10.64
C GLY A 106 2.33 -3.56 -9.18
N LYS A 107 1.48 -4.17 -8.37
CA LYS A 107 1.27 -3.79 -6.97
C LYS A 107 2.57 -3.80 -6.14
N PHE A 108 3.50 -4.70 -6.46
CA PHE A 108 4.72 -4.95 -5.67
C PHE A 108 6.00 -4.43 -6.32
N ASN A 109 5.90 -3.70 -7.43
CA ASN A 109 7.06 -3.28 -8.22
C ASN A 109 7.69 -1.96 -7.76
N TRP A 110 7.74 -1.70 -6.45
CA TRP A 110 8.28 -0.45 -5.89
C TRP A 110 9.76 -0.23 -6.22
N ASN A 111 10.56 -1.31 -6.22
CA ASN A 111 11.98 -1.23 -6.59
C ASN A 111 12.17 -0.76 -8.03
N GLU A 112 11.29 -1.19 -8.93
CA GLU A 112 11.31 -0.78 -10.32
C GLU A 112 10.92 0.71 -10.47
N LEU A 113 9.88 1.15 -9.76
CA LEU A 113 9.49 2.56 -9.70
C LEU A 113 10.65 3.43 -9.19
N LEU A 114 11.31 3.04 -8.10
CA LEU A 114 12.45 3.76 -7.56
C LEU A 114 13.62 3.79 -8.55
N ALA A 115 13.91 2.69 -9.23
CA ALA A 115 14.95 2.60 -10.25
C ALA A 115 14.67 3.53 -11.43
N ASP A 116 13.44 3.62 -11.91
CA ASP A 116 13.04 4.54 -12.98
C ASP A 116 13.14 6.03 -12.56
N LEU A 117 13.07 6.30 -11.26
CA LEU A 117 13.36 7.61 -10.68
C LEU A 117 14.86 7.85 -10.44
N GLY A 118 15.74 6.91 -10.82
CA GLY A 118 17.18 6.97 -10.57
C GLY A 118 17.55 6.82 -9.09
N LYS A 119 16.73 6.08 -8.34
CA LYS A 119 16.85 5.87 -6.89
C LYS A 119 16.94 4.39 -6.55
N ALA A 120 17.37 4.07 -5.33
CA ALA A 120 17.45 2.71 -4.83
C ALA A 120 16.52 2.53 -3.60
N TYR A 121 16.02 1.33 -3.44
CA TYR A 121 15.33 0.93 -2.22
C TYR A 121 16.31 0.92 -1.05
N LYS A 122 15.95 1.55 0.04
CA LYS A 122 16.74 1.65 1.27
C LYS A 122 16.20 0.69 2.31
N SER A 123 16.89 -0.42 2.49
CA SER A 123 16.47 -1.50 3.40
C SER A 123 16.45 -1.08 4.87
N GLU A 124 17.25 -0.08 5.26
CA GLU A 124 17.25 0.48 6.60
C GLU A 124 15.91 1.13 7.00
N PHE A 125 15.08 1.50 6.03
CA PHE A 125 13.74 2.06 6.25
C PHE A 125 12.61 1.07 5.89
N ALA A 126 12.88 -0.23 5.83
CA ALA A 126 11.92 -1.24 5.38
C ALA A 126 10.65 -1.33 6.27
N ILE A 127 10.80 -1.11 7.58
CA ILE A 127 9.70 -1.12 8.54
C ILE A 127 9.11 0.27 8.81
N GLU A 128 9.79 1.33 8.36
CA GLU A 128 9.33 2.70 8.52
C GLU A 128 8.29 3.06 7.47
N ARG A 129 7.42 4.01 7.82
CA ARG A 129 6.44 4.58 6.88
C ARG A 129 6.02 5.98 7.33
N THR A 130 5.61 6.80 6.37
CA THR A 130 5.08 8.13 6.63
C THR A 130 3.60 8.01 6.91
N LEU A 131 3.19 8.03 8.19
CA LEU A 131 1.80 7.86 8.59
C LEU A 131 0.93 8.99 8.05
N THR A 132 -0.22 8.64 7.48
CA THR A 132 -1.25 9.55 6.97
C THR A 132 -2.53 9.49 7.79
N THR A 133 -2.64 8.49 8.66
CA THR A 133 -3.73 8.37 9.63
C THR A 133 -3.53 9.33 10.80
N PRO A 134 -4.60 9.66 11.56
CA PRO A 134 -4.46 10.34 12.84
C PRO A 134 -3.47 9.63 13.77
N HIS A 135 -2.66 10.39 14.49
CA HIS A 135 -1.50 9.88 15.25
C HIS A 135 -1.81 8.79 16.28
N HIS A 136 -3.07 8.64 16.73
CA HIS A 136 -3.42 7.64 17.74
C HIS A 136 -3.59 6.23 17.20
N TYR A 137 -3.76 6.02 15.89
CA TYR A 137 -3.91 4.68 15.33
C TYR A 137 -3.12 4.48 14.03
N ALA A 138 -2.79 3.23 13.74
CA ALA A 138 -2.20 2.82 12.48
C ALA A 138 -2.77 1.48 12.00
N TYR A 139 -2.87 1.32 10.68
CA TYR A 139 -3.11 0.00 10.10
C TYR A 139 -1.83 -0.83 10.16
N LEU A 140 -1.95 -2.09 10.54
CA LEU A 140 -0.83 -3.04 10.60
C LEU A 140 -1.11 -4.21 9.65
N LYS A 141 -0.45 -4.18 8.50
CA LYS A 141 -0.59 -5.22 7.48
C LYS A 141 0.30 -6.40 7.82
N ILE A 142 -0.30 -7.56 8.14
CA ILE A 142 0.41 -8.74 8.62
C ILE A 142 0.67 -9.80 7.54
N SER A 143 -0.06 -9.73 6.42
CA SER A 143 0.13 -10.64 5.28
C SER A 143 -0.38 -10.02 3.98
N GLU A 144 0.01 -10.61 2.86
CA GLU A 144 -0.49 -10.33 1.51
C GLU A 144 -1.07 -11.60 0.89
N GLY A 145 -1.96 -11.40 -0.12
CA GLY A 145 -2.55 -12.50 -0.86
C GLY A 145 -3.53 -13.35 -0.05
N CYS A 146 -4.16 -14.30 -0.75
CA CYS A 146 -5.15 -15.19 -0.14
C CYS A 146 -5.27 -16.49 -0.92
N ASP A 147 -5.22 -17.63 -0.22
CA ASP A 147 -5.37 -18.96 -0.83
C ASP A 147 -6.84 -19.45 -0.83
N ARG A 148 -7.80 -18.64 -0.32
CA ARG A 148 -9.22 -18.96 -0.39
C ARG A 148 -9.71 -18.86 -1.83
N LYS A 149 -10.54 -19.83 -2.24
CA LYS A 149 -11.13 -19.91 -3.60
C LYS A 149 -12.60 -19.45 -3.59
N CYS A 150 -12.88 -18.29 -3.00
CA CYS A 150 -14.23 -17.72 -3.02
C CYS A 150 -14.62 -17.35 -4.45
N SER A 151 -15.78 -17.82 -4.92
CA SER A 151 -16.21 -17.74 -6.32
C SER A 151 -16.34 -16.31 -6.86
N TYR A 152 -16.58 -15.34 -5.99
CA TYR A 152 -16.74 -13.91 -6.34
C TYR A 152 -15.49 -13.06 -6.13
N CYS A 153 -14.41 -13.64 -5.60
CA CYS A 153 -13.27 -12.86 -5.13
C CYS A 153 -12.11 -12.84 -6.13
N ALA A 154 -11.68 -11.65 -6.53
CA ALA A 154 -10.56 -11.44 -7.43
C ALA A 154 -9.19 -11.39 -6.74
N ILE A 155 -9.13 -11.46 -5.41
CA ILE A 155 -7.90 -11.30 -4.65
C ILE A 155 -6.79 -12.27 -5.07
N PRO A 156 -7.02 -13.59 -5.23
CA PRO A 156 -5.97 -14.51 -5.67
C PRO A 156 -5.38 -14.16 -7.04
N ILE A 157 -6.15 -13.51 -7.91
CA ILE A 157 -5.69 -13.06 -9.24
C ILE A 157 -4.86 -11.77 -9.12
N ILE A 158 -5.20 -10.89 -8.20
CA ILE A 158 -4.56 -9.57 -8.04
C ILE A 158 -3.30 -9.67 -7.17
N THR A 159 -3.38 -10.35 -6.02
CA THR A 159 -2.31 -10.34 -5.01
C THR A 159 -1.62 -11.69 -4.85
N GLY A 160 -2.10 -12.72 -5.57
CA GLY A 160 -1.51 -14.05 -5.55
C GLY A 160 -1.77 -14.83 -4.25
N ARG A 161 -0.84 -15.74 -3.96
CA ARG A 161 -0.90 -16.62 -2.80
C ARG A 161 -0.72 -15.85 -1.49
N HIS A 162 -1.23 -16.44 -0.40
CA HIS A 162 -1.01 -15.94 0.94
C HIS A 162 0.47 -15.97 1.32
N ILE A 163 0.98 -14.82 1.75
CA ILE A 163 2.36 -14.64 2.24
C ILE A 163 2.29 -13.86 3.54
N SER A 164 2.64 -14.52 4.65
CA SER A 164 2.72 -13.90 5.97
C SER A 164 4.02 -13.11 6.13
N ARG A 165 3.96 -12.00 6.83
CA ARG A 165 5.16 -11.31 7.30
C ARG A 165 5.72 -12.02 8.55
N PRO A 166 7.05 -12.07 8.73
CA PRO A 166 7.65 -12.59 9.96
C PRO A 166 7.14 -11.87 11.19
N MET A 167 6.88 -12.61 12.27
CA MET A 167 6.31 -12.08 13.50
C MET A 167 7.23 -11.02 14.13
N GLU A 168 8.52 -11.25 14.11
CA GLU A 168 9.54 -10.33 14.63
C GLU A 168 9.50 -8.99 13.91
N GLU A 169 9.41 -9.00 12.58
CA GLU A 169 9.32 -7.77 11.77
C GLU A 169 8.06 -6.96 12.10
N ILE A 170 6.94 -7.66 12.32
CA ILE A 170 5.68 -7.01 12.72
C ILE A 170 5.81 -6.37 14.09
N ILE A 171 6.41 -7.07 15.05
CA ILE A 171 6.61 -6.55 16.41
C ILE A 171 7.58 -5.36 16.42
N ASP A 172 8.61 -5.38 15.60
CA ASP A 172 9.53 -4.24 15.50
C ASP A 172 8.86 -3.02 14.84
N GLU A 173 7.99 -3.22 13.84
CA GLU A 173 7.14 -2.13 13.29
C GLU A 173 6.19 -1.59 14.37
N VAL A 174 5.57 -2.45 15.19
CA VAL A 174 4.68 -2.01 16.29
C VAL A 174 5.44 -1.17 17.31
N LYS A 175 6.63 -1.59 17.75
CA LYS A 175 7.46 -0.83 18.68
C LYS A 175 7.83 0.55 18.13
N LEU A 176 8.21 0.60 16.85
CA LEU A 176 8.53 1.84 16.16
C LEU A 176 7.32 2.78 16.17
N LEU A 177 6.15 2.30 15.73
CA LEU A 177 4.93 3.10 15.68
C LEU A 177 4.45 3.57 17.06
N VAL A 178 4.61 2.74 18.10
CA VAL A 178 4.36 3.15 19.49
C VAL A 178 5.29 4.29 19.89
N SER A 179 6.57 4.24 19.49
CA SER A 179 7.53 5.33 19.79
C SER A 179 7.16 6.65 19.09
N GLU A 180 6.39 6.58 18.01
CA GLU A 180 5.82 7.72 17.27
C GLU A 180 4.46 8.19 17.83
N GLY A 181 3.94 7.50 18.86
CA GLY A 181 2.71 7.88 19.57
C GLY A 181 1.45 7.09 19.18
N VAL A 182 1.58 6.06 18.34
CA VAL A 182 0.46 5.18 17.99
C VAL A 182 0.08 4.31 19.18
N LYS A 183 -1.22 4.24 19.48
CA LYS A 183 -1.79 3.48 20.61
C LYS A 183 -2.76 2.39 20.17
N GLU A 184 -3.39 2.56 19.01
CA GLU A 184 -4.36 1.61 18.44
C GLU A 184 -3.80 0.99 17.15
N PHE A 185 -3.83 -0.34 17.07
CA PHE A 185 -3.42 -1.08 15.89
C PHE A 185 -4.59 -1.78 15.22
N GLN A 186 -4.85 -1.40 13.97
CA GLN A 186 -5.87 -2.02 13.14
C GLN A 186 -5.22 -3.09 12.27
N ILE A 187 -5.31 -4.35 12.71
CA ILE A 187 -4.69 -5.49 12.04
C ILE A 187 -5.43 -5.82 10.76
N ILE A 188 -4.74 -5.75 9.64
CA ILE A 188 -5.30 -5.97 8.31
C ILE A 188 -4.55 -7.05 7.53
N ALA A 189 -5.32 -7.83 6.77
CA ALA A 189 -4.86 -8.80 5.78
C ALA A 189 -5.95 -9.00 4.73
N GLN A 190 -5.74 -9.90 3.79
CA GLN A 190 -6.82 -10.39 2.93
C GLN A 190 -7.65 -11.48 3.64
N GLU A 191 -7.00 -12.26 4.51
CA GLU A 191 -7.59 -13.27 5.39
C GLU A 191 -6.69 -13.43 6.64
N LEU A 192 -7.15 -12.91 7.77
CA LEU A 192 -6.35 -12.90 9.01
C LEU A 192 -6.09 -14.28 9.59
N THR A 193 -7.07 -15.19 9.50
CA THR A 193 -6.95 -16.50 10.14
C THR A 193 -5.89 -17.41 9.51
N TYR A 194 -5.44 -17.09 8.28
CA TYR A 194 -4.35 -17.81 7.61
C TYR A 194 -2.95 -17.38 8.05
N TYR A 195 -2.85 -16.32 8.85
CA TYR A 195 -1.54 -15.84 9.29
C TYR A 195 -0.68 -16.95 9.90
N GLY A 196 0.51 -17.10 9.39
CA GLY A 196 1.53 -18.03 9.85
C GLY A 196 1.49 -19.41 9.21
N VAL A 197 0.44 -19.79 8.49
CA VAL A 197 0.33 -21.14 7.89
C VAL A 197 1.46 -21.43 6.91
N ASP A 198 1.86 -20.45 6.12
CA ASP A 198 2.96 -20.56 5.15
C ASP A 198 4.34 -20.61 5.83
N LEU A 199 4.58 -19.71 6.80
CA LEU A 199 5.87 -19.59 7.49
C LEU A 199 6.07 -20.60 8.61
N TYR A 200 5.05 -20.80 9.46
CA TYR A 200 5.16 -21.57 10.72
C TYR A 200 4.43 -22.92 10.66
N LYS A 201 3.81 -23.25 9.51
CA LYS A 201 3.01 -24.48 9.29
C LYS A 201 1.82 -24.62 10.25
N SER A 202 1.40 -23.53 10.86
CA SER A 202 0.25 -23.45 11.78
C SER A 202 -0.31 -22.03 11.81
N GLN A 203 -1.57 -21.90 12.19
CA GLN A 203 -2.20 -20.60 12.42
C GLN A 203 -1.57 -19.91 13.63
N LYS A 204 -1.03 -18.73 13.43
CA LYS A 204 -0.28 -17.96 14.43
C LYS A 204 -0.90 -16.61 14.79
N LEU A 205 -2.11 -16.35 14.31
CA LEU A 205 -2.78 -15.08 14.62
C LEU A 205 -2.96 -14.84 16.14
N PRO A 206 -3.43 -15.81 16.96
CA PRO A 206 -3.58 -15.59 18.40
C PRO A 206 -2.26 -15.23 19.07
N GLU A 207 -1.17 -15.95 18.74
CA GLU A 207 0.17 -15.69 19.29
C GLU A 207 0.68 -14.31 18.87
N LEU A 208 0.47 -13.91 17.60
CA LEU A 208 0.83 -12.57 17.14
C LEU A 208 0.09 -11.48 17.90
N ILE A 209 -1.24 -11.63 18.08
CA ILE A 209 -2.07 -10.67 18.82
C ILE A 209 -1.61 -10.52 20.26
N GLU A 210 -1.33 -11.64 20.93
CA GLU A 210 -0.81 -11.65 22.30
C GLU A 210 0.54 -10.90 22.38
N ARG A 211 1.45 -11.16 21.44
CA ARG A 211 2.75 -10.46 21.39
C ARG A 211 2.58 -8.95 21.13
N ILE A 212 1.67 -8.54 20.23
CA ILE A 212 1.38 -7.11 20.01
C ILE A 212 0.80 -6.47 21.26
N ALA A 213 -0.16 -7.14 21.93
CA ALA A 213 -0.79 -6.64 23.16
C ALA A 213 0.21 -6.45 24.31
N ASN A 214 1.27 -7.24 24.33
CA ASN A 214 2.34 -7.14 25.33
C ASN A 214 3.40 -6.08 25.03
N VAL A 215 3.33 -5.37 23.88
CA VAL A 215 4.23 -4.24 23.63
C VAL A 215 3.78 -3.05 24.48
N PRO A 216 4.64 -2.51 25.36
CA PRO A 216 4.30 -1.36 26.18
C PRO A 216 3.87 -0.16 25.33
N GLY A 217 2.71 0.42 25.62
CA GLY A 217 2.14 1.55 24.89
C GLY A 217 1.05 1.16 23.87
N VAL A 218 0.84 -0.12 23.59
CA VAL A 218 -0.32 -0.60 22.85
C VAL A 218 -1.54 -0.58 23.78
N GLU A 219 -2.59 0.16 23.39
CA GLU A 219 -3.82 0.26 24.18
C GLU A 219 -4.99 -0.47 23.53
N TRP A 220 -5.05 -0.50 22.18
CA TRP A 220 -6.17 -1.07 21.42
C TRP A 220 -5.70 -1.89 20.22
N ILE A 221 -6.35 -3.03 19.98
CA ILE A 221 -6.16 -3.87 18.80
C ILE A 221 -7.53 -4.15 18.18
N ARG A 222 -7.67 -3.87 16.87
CA ARG A 222 -8.84 -4.21 16.06
C ARG A 222 -8.47 -5.17 14.95
N LEU A 223 -9.31 -6.16 14.72
CA LEU A 223 -9.12 -7.16 13.67
C LEU A 223 -10.06 -6.87 12.50
N HIS A 224 -9.52 -6.80 11.30
CA HIS A 224 -10.29 -6.56 10.08
C HIS A 224 -10.14 -7.71 9.10
N LEU A 225 -11.24 -8.09 8.42
CA LEU A 225 -11.27 -9.12 7.39
C LEU A 225 -10.89 -10.52 7.90
N SER A 226 -11.66 -11.02 8.83
CA SER A 226 -11.61 -12.41 9.28
C SER A 226 -12.90 -13.14 8.88
N LEU A 227 -12.74 -14.36 8.31
CA LEU A 227 -13.87 -15.24 7.99
C LEU A 227 -14.27 -16.04 9.24
N ILE A 228 -14.86 -15.36 10.23
CA ILE A 228 -15.21 -16.00 11.52
C ILE A 228 -16.48 -16.88 11.41
N HIS A 229 -17.31 -16.64 10.40
CA HIS A 229 -18.66 -17.22 10.31
C HIS A 229 -18.95 -17.97 9.01
N ILE A 230 -17.93 -18.57 8.39
CA ILE A 230 -18.14 -19.43 7.21
C ILE A 230 -17.69 -20.85 7.54
#